data_34404d9de145e29517bd2aeb594d5f36
#
_entry.id   34404d9de145e29517bd2aeb594d5f36
#
_cell.length_a   1.000
_cell.length_b   1.000
_cell.length_c   1.000
_cell.angle_alpha   90.00
_cell.angle_beta   90.00
_cell.angle_gamma   90.00
#
_symmetry.space_group_name_H-M   'P 1'
#
loop_
_entity.id
_entity.type
_entity.pdbx_description
1 polymer ?
#
loop_
_entity_poly.entity_id
_entity_poly.type
_entity_poly.pdbx_seq_one_letter_code
_entity_poly.pdbx_strand_id
1 'polypeptide(L)'
;VKTMSIEERDLLIRSICQQVADGTLGMPDAIRRLRVEVTGLNQARFAKMCKISMRALNHLEYGDGNPTLKTLESVFRVFGMRISLAMVTGPVETQ
;
A
#
# COMPACT_ATOMS: atom_id res chain seq x y z
N VAL A 1 9.32 12.30 14.87
CA VAL A 1 8.76 12.02 13.54
C VAL A 1 9.26 13.07 12.58
N LYS A 2 9.78 12.62 11.50
CA LYS A 2 10.32 13.51 10.51
C LYS A 2 9.20 14.07 9.63
N THR A 3 9.23 15.37 9.44
CA THR A 3 8.25 16.04 8.60
C THR A 3 8.76 16.08 7.17
N MET A 4 7.96 15.59 6.25
CA MET A 4 8.28 15.62 4.83
C MET A 4 7.56 16.76 4.16
N SER A 5 8.18 17.32 3.12
CA SER A 5 7.49 18.27 2.26
C SER A 5 6.42 17.53 1.45
N ILE A 6 5.53 18.29 0.84
CA ILE A 6 4.50 17.71 -0.01
C ILE A 6 5.14 16.98 -1.18
N GLU A 7 6.19 17.53 -1.76
CA GLU A 7 6.89 16.91 -2.87
C GLU A 7 7.57 15.60 -2.46
N GLU A 8 8.21 15.60 -1.29
CA GLU A 8 8.86 14.38 -0.80
C GLU A 8 7.86 13.28 -0.55
N ARG A 9 6.73 13.65 0.04
CA ARG A 9 5.67 12.69 0.32
C ARG A 9 5.12 12.09 -0.96
N ASP A 10 4.87 12.93 -1.95
CA ASP A 10 4.34 12.46 -3.24
C ASP A 10 5.32 11.51 -3.92
N LEU A 11 6.61 11.85 -3.91
CA LEU A 11 7.62 10.99 -4.52
C LEU A 11 7.70 9.64 -3.81
N LEU A 12 7.60 9.64 -2.49
CA LEU A 12 7.64 8.39 -1.74
C LEU A 12 6.44 7.51 -2.06
N ILE A 13 5.26 8.09 -2.10
CA ILE A 13 4.05 7.34 -2.44
C ILE A 13 4.17 6.74 -3.84
N ARG A 14 4.64 7.54 -4.80
CA ARG A 14 4.80 7.06 -6.18
C ARG A 14 5.85 5.98 -6.28
N SER A 15 6.93 6.10 -5.52
CA SER A 15 7.98 5.09 -5.50
C SER A 15 7.45 3.75 -4.97
N ILE A 16 6.70 3.79 -3.88
CA ILE A 16 6.11 2.57 -3.33
C ILE A 16 5.16 1.94 -4.34
N CYS A 17 4.32 2.76 -4.94
CA CYS A 17 3.38 2.29 -5.95
C CYS A 17 4.10 1.62 -7.12
N GLN A 18 5.17 2.25 -7.60
CA GLN A 18 5.94 1.72 -8.72
C GLN A 18 6.60 0.39 -8.37
N GLN A 19 7.12 0.27 -7.16
CA GLN A 19 7.76 -0.97 -6.73
C GLN A 19 6.76 -2.12 -6.66
N VAL A 20 5.54 -1.84 -6.25
CA VAL A 20 4.49 -2.86 -6.28
C VAL A 20 4.16 -3.23 -7.72
N ALA A 21 4.03 -2.24 -8.58
CA ALA A 21 3.67 -2.47 -9.97
C ALA A 21 4.73 -3.31 -10.70
N ASP A 22 6.01 -3.09 -10.40
CA ASP A 22 7.07 -3.86 -11.07
C ASP A 22 7.43 -5.16 -10.35
N GLY A 23 6.76 -5.47 -9.27
CA GLY A 23 6.93 -6.75 -8.58
C GLY A 23 8.07 -6.81 -7.59
N THR A 24 8.76 -5.70 -7.34
CA THR A 24 9.88 -5.72 -6.40
C THR A 24 9.45 -5.54 -4.95
N LEU A 25 8.22 -5.12 -4.72
CA LEU A 25 7.69 -4.91 -3.37
C LEU A 25 6.33 -5.59 -3.25
N GLY A 26 6.18 -6.45 -2.27
CA GLY A 26 4.91 -7.12 -2.04
C GLY A 26 3.89 -6.19 -1.43
N MET A 27 2.62 -6.53 -1.61
CA MET A 27 1.51 -5.72 -1.12
C MET A 27 1.55 -5.51 0.40
N PRO A 28 1.80 -6.55 1.23
CA PRO A 28 1.86 -6.33 2.69
C PRO A 28 2.94 -5.35 3.10
N ASP A 29 4.12 -5.46 2.50
CA ASP A 29 5.22 -4.55 2.81
C ASP A 29 4.90 -3.13 2.34
N ALA A 30 4.23 -3.01 1.21
CA ALA A 30 3.83 -1.70 0.69
C ALA A 30 2.87 -1.01 1.66
N ILE A 31 1.89 -1.74 2.17
CA ILE A 31 0.92 -1.19 3.12
C ILE A 31 1.64 -0.73 4.39
N ARG A 32 2.54 -1.55 4.89
CA ARG A 32 3.30 -1.19 6.08
C ARG A 32 4.16 0.05 5.85
N ARG A 33 4.83 0.13 4.71
CA ARG A 33 5.66 1.28 4.39
C ARG A 33 4.83 2.55 4.25
N LEU A 34 3.66 2.45 3.61
CA LEU A 34 2.76 3.60 3.50
C LEU A 34 2.34 4.07 4.89
N ARG A 35 2.02 3.14 5.78
CA ARG A 35 1.66 3.53 7.13
C ARG A 35 2.82 4.18 7.87
N VAL A 36 3.95 3.50 7.91
CA VAL A 36 5.08 3.94 8.75
C VAL A 36 5.80 5.14 8.14
N GLU A 37 6.13 5.05 6.86
CA GLU A 37 6.99 6.06 6.23
C GLU A 37 6.23 7.28 5.75
N VAL A 38 5.00 7.12 5.30
CA VAL A 38 4.22 8.24 4.80
C VAL A 38 3.39 8.89 5.91
N THR A 39 2.66 8.09 6.68
CA THR A 39 1.76 8.66 7.70
C THR A 39 2.39 8.74 9.08
N GLY A 40 3.31 7.86 9.41
CA GLY A 40 3.90 7.80 10.75
C GLY A 40 2.92 7.36 11.83
N LEU A 41 1.75 6.84 11.44
CA LEU A 41 0.73 6.46 12.40
C LEU A 41 0.95 5.02 12.88
N ASN A 42 0.52 4.75 14.11
CA ASN A 42 0.48 3.37 14.58
C ASN A 42 -0.71 2.66 13.92
N GLN A 43 -0.78 1.35 14.11
CA GLN A 43 -1.81 0.55 13.46
C GLN A 43 -3.22 0.97 13.85
N ALA A 44 -3.44 1.27 15.13
CA ALA A 44 -4.78 1.62 15.60
C ALA A 44 -5.30 2.87 14.90
N ARG A 45 -4.47 3.89 14.81
CA ARG A 45 -4.88 5.15 14.18
C ARG A 45 -4.98 5.01 12.67
N PHE A 46 -4.09 4.25 12.08
CA PHE A 46 -4.13 4.04 10.64
C PHE A 46 -5.36 3.26 10.22
N ALA A 47 -5.69 2.19 10.96
CA ALA A 47 -6.89 1.41 10.68
C ALA A 47 -8.13 2.30 10.75
N LYS A 48 -8.18 3.16 11.76
CA LYS A 48 -9.31 4.07 11.91
C LYS A 48 -9.40 5.04 10.73
N MET A 49 -8.27 5.56 10.30
CA MET A 49 -8.22 6.46 9.14
C MET A 49 -8.70 5.76 7.88
N CYS A 50 -8.32 4.51 7.70
CA CYS A 50 -8.72 3.73 6.53
C CYS A 50 -10.13 3.13 6.66
N LYS A 51 -10.74 3.26 7.84
CA LYS A 51 -12.08 2.72 8.13
C LYS A 51 -12.12 1.20 8.01
N ILE A 52 -11.09 0.56 8.52
CA ILE A 52 -11.03 -0.90 8.62
C ILE A 52 -10.70 -1.27 10.07
N SER A 53 -10.92 -2.54 10.42
CA SER A 53 -10.60 -2.99 11.77
C SER A 53 -9.10 -3.18 11.93
N MET A 54 -8.64 -3.15 13.18
CA MET A 54 -7.26 -3.48 13.51
C MET A 54 -6.89 -4.86 13.00
N ARG A 55 -7.83 -5.80 13.15
CA ARG A 55 -7.60 -7.17 12.72
C ARG A 55 -7.38 -7.24 11.21
N ALA A 56 -8.21 -6.52 10.45
CA ALA A 56 -8.05 -6.47 9.01
C ALA A 56 -6.70 -5.88 8.63
N LEU A 57 -6.29 -4.80 9.29
CA LEU A 57 -5.01 -4.19 9.01
C LEU A 57 -3.85 -5.13 9.33
N ASN A 58 -3.92 -5.83 10.47
CA ASN A 58 -2.90 -6.81 10.83
C ASN A 58 -2.76 -7.87 9.75
N HIS A 59 -3.87 -8.39 9.25
CA HIS A 59 -3.84 -9.40 8.20
C HIS A 59 -3.21 -8.85 6.92
N LEU A 60 -3.51 -7.60 6.58
CA LEU A 60 -2.92 -6.98 5.41
C LEU A 60 -1.41 -6.84 5.54
N GLU A 61 -0.95 -6.42 6.71
CA GLU A 61 0.48 -6.15 6.91
C GLU A 61 1.31 -7.40 7.10
N TYR A 62 0.72 -8.47 7.61
CA TYR A 62 1.42 -9.74 7.76
C TYR A 62 1.30 -10.62 6.52
N GLY A 63 0.38 -10.30 5.64
CA GLY A 63 0.24 -11.05 4.40
C GLY A 63 -0.53 -12.35 4.54
N ASP A 64 -1.25 -12.54 5.65
CA ASP A 64 -2.05 -13.75 5.80
C ASP A 64 -3.51 -13.46 5.51
N GLY A 65 -4.27 -14.53 5.29
CA GLY A 65 -5.67 -14.42 4.94
C GLY A 65 -5.87 -14.01 3.50
N ASN A 66 -7.12 -13.74 3.15
CA ASN A 66 -7.51 -13.34 1.81
C ASN A 66 -8.30 -12.03 1.90
N PRO A 67 -7.63 -10.89 1.85
CA PRO A 67 -8.34 -9.62 1.94
C PRO A 67 -9.23 -9.43 0.72
N THR A 68 -10.35 -8.75 0.94
CA THR A 68 -11.23 -8.41 -0.18
C THR A 68 -10.66 -7.20 -0.92
N LEU A 69 -11.10 -7.02 -2.16
CA LEU A 69 -10.75 -5.81 -2.89
C LEU A 69 -11.21 -4.58 -2.14
N LYS A 70 -12.37 -4.64 -1.54
CA LYS A 70 -12.90 -3.51 -0.79
C LYS A 70 -11.99 -3.09 0.35
N THR A 71 -11.44 -4.05 1.08
CA THR A 71 -10.53 -3.76 2.18
C THR A 71 -9.24 -3.14 1.66
N LEU A 72 -8.69 -3.68 0.59
CA LEU A 72 -7.49 -3.13 -0.03
C LEU A 72 -7.73 -1.71 -0.55
N GLU A 73 -8.87 -1.50 -1.20
CA GLU A 73 -9.20 -0.17 -1.70
C GLU A 73 -9.38 0.84 -0.58
N SER A 74 -9.90 0.41 0.57
CA SER A 74 -10.05 1.30 1.72
C SER A 74 -8.71 1.87 2.17
N VAL A 75 -7.65 1.06 2.08
CA VAL A 75 -6.31 1.52 2.45
C VAL A 75 -5.72 2.40 1.35
N PHE A 76 -5.71 1.93 0.12
CA PHE A 76 -5.02 2.64 -0.95
C PHE A 76 -5.69 3.94 -1.33
N ARG A 77 -7.00 4.05 -1.14
CA ARG A 77 -7.73 5.29 -1.41
C ARG A 77 -7.20 6.45 -0.58
N VAL A 78 -6.73 6.19 0.64
CA VAL A 78 -6.17 7.22 1.50
C VAL A 78 -4.98 7.92 0.83
N PHE A 79 -4.29 7.21 -0.04
CA PHE A 79 -3.10 7.73 -0.72
C PHE A 79 -3.39 8.11 -2.18
N GLY A 80 -4.65 8.17 -2.55
CA GLY A 80 -5.02 8.53 -3.92
C GLY A 80 -4.80 7.42 -4.93
N MET A 81 -4.73 6.18 -4.46
CA MET A 81 -4.51 5.03 -5.34
C MET A 81 -5.79 4.22 -5.50
N ARG A 82 -5.85 3.47 -6.57
CA ARG A 82 -6.92 2.51 -6.82
C ARG A 82 -6.31 1.19 -7.26
N ILE A 83 -7.09 0.12 -7.12
CA ILE A 83 -6.66 -1.18 -7.61
C ILE A 83 -6.86 -1.23 -9.12
N SER A 84 -5.86 -1.73 -9.81
CA SER A 84 -5.89 -1.81 -11.25
C SER A 84 -5.10 -3.04 -11.70
N LEU A 85 -5.11 -3.28 -12.99
CA LEU A 85 -4.36 -4.38 -13.59
C LEU A 85 -3.23 -3.83 -14.43
N ALA A 86 -2.13 -4.55 -14.45
CA ALA A 86 -1.02 -4.20 -15.31
C ALA A 86 -0.50 -5.47 -15.96
N MET A 87 -0.04 -5.35 -17.17
CA MET A 87 0.59 -6.48 -17.84
C MET A 87 1.93 -6.76 -17.16
N VAL A 88 2.24 -8.03 -17.03
CA VAL A 88 3.55 -8.43 -16.53
C VAL A 88 4.57 -8.02 -17.58
N THR A 89 5.54 -7.23 -17.13
CA THR A 89 6.57 -6.74 -18.05
C THR A 89 7.57 -7.85 -18.34
N GLY A 90 8.35 -7.65 -19.37
CA GLY A 90 9.34 -8.60 -19.81
C GLY A 90 8.85 -9.35 -21.01
N PRO A 91 9.63 -10.35 -21.49
CA PRO A 91 9.31 -11.07 -22.72
C PRO A 91 7.96 -11.73 -22.56
N VAL A 92 7.15 -11.40 -23.45
CA VAL A 92 5.86 -12.01 -23.47
C VAL A 92 5.94 -13.18 -24.39
N GLU A 93 6.64 -13.56 -24.59
CA GLU A 93 6.66 -14.42 -25.15
C GLU A 93 6.25 -15.34 -25.01
N THR A 94 6.08 -15.44 -25.14
CA THR A 94 5.76 -15.97 -24.94
C THR A 94 5.48 -16.69 -24.87
N GLN A 95 5.58 -16.95 -24.66
CA GLN A 95 5.49 -17.61 -24.55
C GLN A 95 5.10 -18.06 -24.57
#